data_b0fb593b608ea7c203e4bbc0aa49146b
#
_entry.id   b0fb593b608ea7c203e4bbc0aa49146b
#
_cell.length_a   1.000
_cell.length_b   1.000
_cell.length_c   1.000
_cell.angle_alpha   90.00
_cell.angle_beta   90.00
_cell.angle_gamma   90.00
#
_symmetry.space_group_name_H-M   'P 1'
#
loop_
_entity.id
_entity.type
_entity.pdbx_description
1 polymer ?
#
loop_
_entity_poly.entity_id
_entity_poly.type
_entity_poly.pdbx_seq_one_letter_code
_entity_poly.pdbx_strand_id
1 'polypeptide(L)'
;MKKTIFALLLAVAMMAMPMVSQAQIYAKLNALYAIAGVVNPQLEFVVGPHSSVSIDPMFSPHKTIKWGDRDDIHALFGILQAEYRYYINREVKGFYVSANAVMQAFDMSRPYLFQNNKLVTFEEGFGRGFGMMVGIGIGYSHHFKERWVVDAFFAFNRMWSWYNDYFANGEINMFPRHQKEPKFPDPFNGSAEWLPSKIGVSIGYKIFDPSHPHKSRNQRKIEKLLAE
;
A
#
# COMPACT_ATOMS: atom_id res chain seq x y z
N MET A 1 -10.67 28.74 0.21
CA MET A 1 -10.72 27.27 0.41
C MET A 1 -9.38 26.57 0.19
N LYS A 2 -8.70 26.65 -0.97
CA LYS A 2 -7.41 25.95 -1.19
C LYS A 2 -6.31 26.30 -0.18
N LYS A 3 -6.17 27.58 0.19
CA LYS A 3 -5.17 28.04 1.18
C LYS A 3 -5.46 27.54 2.59
N THR A 4 -6.74 27.43 2.96
CA THR A 4 -7.17 26.93 4.28
C THR A 4 -6.90 25.43 4.43
N ILE A 5 -7.16 24.65 3.37
CA ILE A 5 -6.87 23.21 3.33
C ILE A 5 -5.37 22.97 3.42
N PHE A 6 -4.56 23.74 2.68
CA PHE A 6 -3.10 23.64 2.74
C PHE A 6 -2.55 24.01 4.13
N ALA A 7 -3.06 25.06 4.74
CA ALA A 7 -2.67 25.45 6.10
C ALA A 7 -3.06 24.39 7.14
N LEU A 8 -4.22 23.76 6.99
CA LEU A 8 -4.67 22.67 7.87
C LEU A 8 -3.77 21.44 7.72
N LEU A 9 -3.43 21.04 6.48
CA LEU A 9 -2.51 19.95 6.22
C LEU A 9 -1.11 20.21 6.77
N LEU A 10 -0.62 21.45 6.63
CA LEU A 10 0.68 21.85 7.18
C LEU A 10 0.66 21.84 8.71
N ALA A 11 -0.42 22.30 9.35
CA ALA A 11 -0.57 22.25 10.80
C ALA A 11 -0.63 20.82 11.33
N VAL A 12 -1.35 19.91 10.65
CA VAL A 12 -1.38 18.47 10.99
C VAL A 12 0.00 17.85 10.83
N ALA A 13 0.72 18.17 9.75
CA ALA A 13 2.08 17.69 9.53
C ALA A 13 3.06 18.20 10.62
N MET A 14 2.96 19.46 11.01
CA MET A 14 3.79 20.04 12.08
C MET A 14 3.48 19.44 13.46
N MET A 15 2.23 19.13 13.77
CA MET A 15 1.85 18.46 15.01
C MET A 15 2.32 17.01 15.08
N ALA A 16 2.48 16.35 13.93
CA ALA A 16 3.01 14.98 13.86
C ALA A 16 4.54 14.90 14.04
N MET A 17 5.29 15.97 13.75
CA MET A 17 6.75 15.97 13.82
C MET A 17 7.35 15.59 15.20
N PRO A 18 6.88 16.11 16.34
CA PRO A 18 7.44 15.73 17.65
C PRO A 18 7.17 14.27 18.02
N MET A 19 6.10 13.68 17.51
CA MET A 19 5.78 12.27 17.75
C MET A 19 6.73 11.35 16.96
N VAL A 20 7.17 11.77 15.79
CA VAL A 20 8.07 10.99 14.91
C VAL A 20 9.50 10.95 15.48
N SER A 21 9.93 11.98 16.20
CA SER A 21 11.30 12.04 16.74
C SER A 21 11.59 10.97 17.81
N GLN A 22 10.57 10.42 18.43
CA GLN A 22 10.65 9.32 19.41
C GLN A 22 10.07 8.00 18.87
N ALA A 23 9.61 7.98 17.64
CA ALA A 23 8.96 6.82 17.04
C ALA A 23 10.00 5.74 16.70
N GLN A 24 9.68 4.48 17.01
CA GLN A 24 10.37 3.36 16.38
C GLN A 24 9.95 3.31 14.91
N ILE A 25 10.90 3.03 14.02
CA ILE A 25 10.65 2.97 12.57
C ILE A 25 11.00 1.58 12.06
N TYR A 26 10.06 0.97 11.36
CA TYR A 26 10.25 -0.29 10.67
C TYR A 26 10.25 -0.07 9.16
N ALA A 27 11.25 -0.61 8.48
CA ALA A 27 11.23 -0.78 7.04
C ALA A 27 10.81 -2.21 6.73
N LYS A 28 9.81 -2.39 5.88
CA LYS A 28 9.23 -3.69 5.54
C LYS A 28 9.13 -3.86 4.02
N LEU A 29 9.04 -5.10 3.59
CA LEU A 29 8.81 -5.47 2.19
C LEU A 29 7.76 -6.58 2.14
N ASN A 30 6.78 -6.43 1.26
CA ASN A 30 5.77 -7.46 1.03
C ASN A 30 6.36 -8.59 0.19
N ALA A 31 6.51 -9.76 0.81
CA ALA A 31 7.14 -10.92 0.19
C ALA A 31 6.31 -11.49 -0.97
N LEU A 32 4.96 -11.49 -0.86
CA LEU A 32 4.10 -12.01 -1.93
C LEU A 32 4.17 -11.14 -3.19
N TYR A 33 4.20 -9.82 -3.03
CA TYR A 33 4.33 -8.90 -4.16
C TYR A 33 5.72 -8.96 -4.79
N ALA A 34 6.76 -9.13 -3.96
CA ALA A 34 8.12 -9.28 -4.47
C ALA A 34 8.28 -10.53 -5.35
N ILE A 35 7.64 -11.66 -5.01
CA ILE A 35 7.60 -12.87 -5.84
C ILE A 35 6.91 -12.61 -7.18
N ALA A 36 5.87 -11.78 -7.19
CA ALA A 36 5.15 -11.37 -8.40
C ALA A 36 5.89 -10.27 -9.21
N GLY A 37 7.10 -9.87 -8.81
CA GLY A 37 7.86 -8.80 -9.47
C GLY A 37 7.31 -7.39 -9.21
N VAL A 38 6.45 -7.22 -8.21
CA VAL A 38 5.90 -5.95 -7.77
C VAL A 38 6.69 -5.44 -6.57
N VAL A 39 7.17 -4.20 -6.66
CA VAL A 39 7.93 -3.56 -5.58
C VAL A 39 6.96 -2.89 -4.61
N ASN A 40 6.97 -3.31 -3.35
CA ASN A 40 6.13 -2.73 -2.30
C ASN A 40 6.91 -2.56 -0.98
N PRO A 41 7.80 -1.57 -0.91
CA PRO A 41 8.41 -1.18 0.35
C PRO A 41 7.36 -0.50 1.25
N GLN A 42 7.50 -0.69 2.55
CA GLN A 42 6.64 -0.08 3.56
C GLN A 42 7.50 0.55 4.63
N LEU A 43 7.13 1.76 5.06
CA LEU A 43 7.67 2.40 6.24
C LEU A 43 6.57 2.51 7.29
N GLU A 44 6.81 1.98 8.47
CA GLU A 44 5.89 2.05 9.60
C GLU A 44 6.52 2.81 10.75
N PHE A 45 5.80 3.79 11.26
CA PHE A 45 6.15 4.68 12.35
C PHE A 45 5.27 4.36 13.56
N VAL A 46 5.88 3.95 14.67
CA VAL A 46 5.17 3.72 15.93
C VAL A 46 4.87 5.08 16.56
N VAL A 47 3.61 5.46 16.62
CA VAL A 47 3.17 6.77 17.12
C VAL A 47 2.57 6.72 18.53
N GLY A 48 2.40 5.53 19.08
CA GLY A 48 1.88 5.31 20.41
C GLY A 48 2.00 3.86 20.88
N PRO A 49 1.66 3.55 22.11
CA PRO A 49 1.80 2.19 22.65
C PRO A 49 0.95 1.15 21.93
N HIS A 50 -0.14 1.56 21.33
CA HIS A 50 -1.08 0.72 20.58
C HIS A 50 -1.20 1.13 19.10
N SER A 51 -0.45 2.14 18.65
CA SER A 51 -0.72 2.78 17.37
C SER A 51 0.51 2.93 16.50
N SER A 52 0.34 2.67 15.21
CA SER A 52 1.32 3.00 14.20
C SER A 52 0.66 3.61 12.96
N VAL A 53 1.47 4.31 12.18
CA VAL A 53 1.11 4.84 10.86
C VAL A 53 2.09 4.27 9.86
N SER A 54 1.60 3.76 8.73
CA SER A 54 2.46 3.29 7.66
C SER A 54 2.20 4.02 6.35
N ILE A 55 3.24 4.06 5.53
CA ILE A 55 3.22 4.53 4.14
C ILE A 55 3.77 3.40 3.28
N ASP A 56 2.96 2.96 2.32
CA ASP A 56 3.20 1.77 1.52
C ASP A 56 3.11 2.12 0.03
N PRO A 57 4.17 2.64 -0.60
CA PRO A 57 4.20 2.73 -2.05
C PRO A 57 4.29 1.34 -2.67
N MET A 58 3.54 1.11 -3.75
CA MET A 58 3.58 -0.11 -4.52
C MET A 58 3.67 0.23 -6.00
N PHE A 59 4.52 -0.48 -6.71
CA PHE A 59 4.78 -0.24 -8.12
C PHE A 59 5.00 -1.53 -8.89
N SER A 60 4.25 -1.71 -9.98
CA SER A 60 4.51 -2.74 -10.99
C SER A 60 5.16 -2.09 -12.19
N PRO A 61 6.41 -2.47 -12.55
CA PRO A 61 7.11 -1.92 -13.71
C PRO A 61 6.69 -2.59 -15.03
N HIS A 62 5.86 -3.62 -14.96
CA HIS A 62 5.51 -4.44 -16.12
C HIS A 62 4.42 -3.75 -16.93
N LYS A 63 4.74 -3.33 -18.17
CA LYS A 63 3.73 -2.82 -19.08
C LYS A 63 2.73 -3.92 -19.43
N THR A 64 3.26 -5.09 -19.80
CA THR A 64 2.48 -6.30 -20.06
C THR A 64 3.09 -7.51 -19.36
N ILE A 65 2.26 -8.48 -19.03
CA ILE A 65 2.68 -9.76 -18.46
C ILE A 65 2.08 -10.90 -19.27
N LYS A 66 2.74 -12.06 -19.18
CA LYS A 66 2.22 -13.31 -19.74
C LYS A 66 1.43 -14.08 -18.69
N TRP A 67 0.20 -14.50 -19.04
CA TRP A 67 -0.64 -15.31 -18.18
C TRP A 67 -1.38 -16.36 -19.00
N GLY A 68 -1.03 -17.63 -18.83
CA GLY A 68 -1.51 -18.70 -19.69
C GLY A 68 -1.01 -18.53 -21.14
N ASP A 69 -1.95 -18.49 -22.07
CA ASP A 69 -1.67 -18.34 -23.50
C ASP A 69 -1.65 -16.88 -23.98
N ARG A 70 -1.89 -15.92 -23.08
CA ARG A 70 -1.91 -14.49 -23.39
C ARG A 70 -0.64 -13.80 -22.92
N ASP A 71 -0.09 -12.90 -23.73
CA ASP A 71 1.10 -12.08 -23.44
C ASP A 71 0.83 -10.56 -23.49
N ASP A 72 -0.45 -10.20 -23.71
CA ASP A 72 -0.94 -8.84 -23.90
C ASP A 72 -1.60 -8.24 -22.66
N ILE A 73 -1.46 -8.86 -21.48
CA ILE A 73 -2.14 -8.43 -20.25
C ILE A 73 -1.41 -7.24 -19.66
N HIS A 74 -2.05 -6.07 -19.70
CA HIS A 74 -1.51 -4.85 -19.10
C HIS A 74 -1.45 -4.96 -17.57
N ALA A 75 -0.32 -4.59 -16.98
CA ALA A 75 -0.06 -4.71 -15.55
C ALA A 75 0.79 -3.56 -14.97
N LEU A 76 0.78 -2.40 -15.62
CA LEU A 76 1.50 -1.22 -15.16
C LEU A 76 0.65 -0.45 -14.17
N PHE A 77 1.10 -0.32 -12.93
CA PHE A 77 0.40 0.49 -11.92
C PHE A 77 1.35 1.08 -10.89
N GLY A 78 0.93 2.19 -10.32
CA GLY A 78 1.52 2.80 -9.14
C GLY A 78 0.45 3.06 -8.09
N ILE A 79 0.71 2.66 -6.85
CA ILE A 79 -0.20 2.79 -5.71
C ILE A 79 0.54 3.45 -4.58
N LEU A 80 -0.08 4.40 -3.91
CA LEU A 80 0.38 4.95 -2.64
C LEU A 80 -0.71 4.72 -1.60
N GLN A 81 -0.38 3.99 -0.55
CA GLN A 81 -1.27 3.72 0.57
C GLN A 81 -0.74 4.37 1.83
N ALA A 82 -1.63 5.00 2.58
CA ALA A 82 -1.42 5.40 3.97
C ALA A 82 -2.34 4.56 4.84
N GLU A 83 -1.83 4.04 5.97
CA GLU A 83 -2.56 3.15 6.85
C GLU A 83 -2.30 3.53 8.31
N TYR A 84 -3.36 3.68 9.09
CA TYR A 84 -3.32 3.79 10.54
C TYR A 84 -3.69 2.42 11.13
N ARG A 85 -2.86 1.91 12.05
CA ARG A 85 -3.03 0.62 12.71
C ARG A 85 -3.25 0.81 14.20
N TYR A 86 -4.24 0.11 14.73
CA TYR A 86 -4.48 0.02 16.17
C TYR A 86 -4.28 -1.42 16.63
N TYR A 87 -3.30 -1.63 17.48
CA TYR A 87 -2.92 -2.93 18.05
C TYR A 87 -3.65 -3.19 19.35
N ILE A 88 -4.15 -4.42 19.51
CA ILE A 88 -4.81 -4.85 20.76
C ILE A 88 -3.79 -4.86 21.90
N ASN A 89 -2.59 -5.35 21.63
CA ASN A 89 -1.51 -5.40 22.58
C ASN A 89 -0.67 -4.11 22.55
N ARG A 90 -0.10 -3.75 23.66
CA ARG A 90 0.97 -2.73 23.72
C ARG A 90 2.21 -3.22 22.95
N GLU A 91 3.13 -2.31 22.63
CA GLU A 91 4.38 -2.60 21.90
C GLU A 91 4.17 -2.86 20.39
N VAL A 92 3.02 -2.50 19.84
CA VAL A 92 2.73 -2.57 18.39
C VAL A 92 2.99 -3.97 17.82
N LYS A 93 2.50 -4.99 18.55
CA LYS A 93 2.61 -6.40 18.17
C LYS A 93 1.30 -7.16 18.37
N GLY A 94 1.16 -8.29 17.69
CA GLY A 94 -0.05 -9.13 17.73
C GLY A 94 -1.11 -8.67 16.77
N PHE A 95 -2.36 -8.92 17.10
CA PHE A 95 -3.50 -8.53 16.26
C PHE A 95 -3.71 -7.02 16.24
N TYR A 96 -4.04 -6.52 15.06
CA TYR A 96 -4.42 -5.14 14.83
C TYR A 96 -5.60 -5.01 13.86
N VAL A 97 -6.30 -3.90 13.99
CA VAL A 97 -7.24 -3.40 13.01
C VAL A 97 -6.65 -2.15 12.36
N SER A 98 -7.00 -1.88 11.12
CA SER A 98 -6.49 -0.71 10.44
C SER A 98 -7.55 0.04 9.65
N ALA A 99 -7.31 1.33 9.47
CA ALA A 99 -7.99 2.18 8.51
C ALA A 99 -6.97 2.63 7.47
N ASN A 100 -7.34 2.60 6.20
CA ASN A 100 -6.42 2.93 5.14
C ASN A 100 -7.05 3.82 4.07
N ALA A 101 -6.21 4.62 3.44
CA ALA A 101 -6.52 5.43 2.28
C ALA A 101 -5.49 5.14 1.19
N VAL A 102 -5.96 4.99 -0.03
CA VAL A 102 -5.15 4.57 -1.17
C VAL A 102 -5.39 5.51 -2.33
N MET A 103 -4.32 5.88 -3.01
CA MET A 103 -4.35 6.53 -4.31
C MET A 103 -3.63 5.64 -5.31
N GLN A 104 -4.17 5.53 -6.51
CA GLN A 104 -3.58 4.70 -7.56
C GLN A 104 -3.67 5.35 -8.93
N ALA A 105 -2.66 5.07 -9.75
CA ALA A 105 -2.68 5.28 -11.18
C ALA A 105 -2.39 3.94 -11.87
N PHE A 106 -3.10 3.63 -12.93
CA PHE A 106 -3.01 2.31 -13.54
C PHE A 106 -3.21 2.33 -15.05
N ASP A 107 -2.61 1.33 -15.67
CA ASP A 107 -2.77 0.88 -17.05
C ASP A 107 -2.84 -0.66 -16.97
N MET A 108 -4.05 -1.18 -16.75
CA MET A 108 -4.25 -2.57 -16.34
C MET A 108 -5.40 -3.23 -17.09
N SER A 109 -5.20 -4.50 -17.46
CA SER A 109 -6.29 -5.41 -17.82
C SER A 109 -7.00 -5.86 -16.54
N ARG A 110 -8.33 -5.74 -16.48
CA ARG A 110 -9.12 -6.07 -15.29
C ARG A 110 -9.06 -7.57 -15.01
N PRO A 111 -8.67 -7.99 -13.80
CA PRO A 111 -8.72 -9.38 -13.41
C PRO A 111 -10.15 -9.78 -13.02
N TYR A 112 -10.57 -10.96 -13.43
CA TYR A 112 -11.78 -11.63 -12.99
C TYR A 112 -11.41 -12.90 -12.22
N LEU A 113 -12.00 -13.09 -11.04
CA LEU A 113 -11.81 -14.27 -10.21
C LEU A 113 -12.95 -15.27 -10.47
N PHE A 114 -12.60 -16.55 -10.53
CA PHE A 114 -13.55 -17.67 -10.69
C PHE A 114 -14.46 -17.58 -11.92
N GLN A 115 -13.91 -17.14 -13.04
CA GLN A 115 -14.63 -17.03 -14.29
C GLN A 115 -14.19 -18.14 -15.28
N ASN A 116 -15.14 -18.71 -16.02
CA ASN A 116 -14.90 -19.74 -17.05
C ASN A 116 -14.07 -20.93 -16.55
N ASN A 117 -14.36 -21.46 -15.36
CA ASN A 117 -13.64 -22.55 -14.71
C ASN A 117 -12.12 -22.28 -14.50
N LYS A 118 -11.68 -21.02 -14.57
CA LYS A 118 -10.33 -20.58 -14.26
C LYS A 118 -10.33 -19.75 -12.98
N LEU A 119 -9.31 -19.91 -12.17
CA LEU A 119 -9.16 -19.17 -10.91
C LEU A 119 -9.02 -17.66 -11.16
N VAL A 120 -8.24 -17.29 -12.17
CA VAL A 120 -8.03 -15.90 -12.59
C VAL A 120 -8.06 -15.83 -14.11
N THR A 121 -8.82 -14.90 -14.65
CA THR A 121 -8.83 -14.52 -16.06
C THR A 121 -8.69 -13.00 -16.16
N PHE A 122 -8.37 -12.51 -17.35
CA PHE A 122 -8.23 -11.07 -17.60
C PHE A 122 -9.13 -10.64 -18.75
N GLU A 123 -9.64 -9.42 -18.66
CA GLU A 123 -10.41 -8.79 -19.72
C GLU A 123 -9.58 -8.66 -21.00
N GLU A 124 -10.23 -8.75 -22.17
CA GLU A 124 -9.64 -8.37 -23.45
C GLU A 124 -9.59 -6.85 -23.54
N GLY A 125 -8.39 -6.28 -23.49
CA GLY A 125 -8.19 -4.84 -23.39
C GLY A 125 -7.66 -4.41 -22.04
N PHE A 126 -7.66 -3.10 -21.81
CA PHE A 126 -7.13 -2.50 -20.57
C PHE A 126 -7.79 -1.17 -20.25
N GLY A 127 -7.86 -0.86 -18.96
CA GLY A 127 -8.25 0.44 -18.45
C GLY A 127 -7.05 1.27 -18.09
N ARG A 128 -7.03 2.56 -18.46
CA ARG A 128 -6.00 3.52 -18.05
C ARG A 128 -6.63 4.67 -17.33
N GLY A 129 -6.14 4.94 -16.13
CA GLY A 129 -6.69 5.99 -15.30
C GLY A 129 -6.10 6.07 -13.91
N PHE A 130 -6.86 6.66 -13.01
CA PHE A 130 -6.50 6.75 -11.60
C PHE A 130 -7.71 6.41 -10.72
N GLY A 131 -7.42 6.11 -9.46
CA GLY A 131 -8.46 5.78 -8.50
C GLY A 131 -8.07 6.15 -7.08
N MET A 132 -9.08 6.13 -6.22
CA MET A 132 -8.93 6.31 -4.78
C MET A 132 -9.70 5.21 -4.06
N MET A 133 -9.18 4.78 -2.93
CA MET A 133 -9.88 3.81 -2.07
C MET A 133 -9.78 4.25 -0.62
N VAL A 134 -10.79 3.90 0.16
CA VAL A 134 -10.75 3.96 1.61
C VAL A 134 -11.34 2.67 2.18
N GLY A 135 -10.83 2.23 3.30
CA GLY A 135 -11.34 1.02 3.91
C GLY A 135 -10.67 0.64 5.20
N ILE A 136 -10.90 -0.60 5.56
CA ILE A 136 -10.44 -1.18 6.79
C ILE A 136 -9.64 -2.45 6.53
N GLY A 137 -8.77 -2.77 7.46
CA GLY A 137 -7.97 -3.99 7.41
C GLY A 137 -7.84 -4.64 8.77
N ILE A 138 -7.36 -5.85 8.73
CA ILE A 138 -6.95 -6.63 9.89
C ILE A 138 -5.59 -7.24 9.63
N GLY A 139 -4.84 -7.48 10.67
CA GLY A 139 -3.57 -8.16 10.52
C GLY A 139 -3.01 -8.66 11.85
N TYR A 140 -1.91 -9.37 11.71
CA TYR A 140 -1.15 -9.90 12.84
C TYR A 140 0.33 -9.62 12.61
N SER A 141 0.96 -8.97 13.59
CA SER A 141 2.38 -8.61 13.59
C SER A 141 3.13 -9.46 14.62
N HIS A 142 4.06 -10.26 14.16
CA HIS A 142 4.93 -11.09 14.99
C HIS A 142 6.34 -10.55 15.00
N HIS A 143 6.82 -10.17 16.20
CA HIS A 143 8.18 -9.70 16.39
C HIS A 143 9.08 -10.85 16.84
N PHE A 144 10.19 -11.02 16.16
CA PHE A 144 11.20 -12.03 16.53
C PHE A 144 12.59 -11.41 16.49
N LYS A 145 13.48 -11.85 17.40
CA LYS A 145 14.81 -11.25 17.57
C LYS A 145 14.66 -9.73 17.66
N GLU A 146 14.70 -9.09 18.65
CA GLU A 146 14.64 -7.63 18.96
C GLU A 146 14.29 -6.64 17.82
N ARG A 147 14.64 -6.96 16.55
CA ARG A 147 14.53 -6.03 15.39
C ARG A 147 13.70 -6.54 14.21
N TRP A 148 13.40 -7.82 14.14
CA TRP A 148 12.70 -8.39 13.00
C TRP A 148 11.20 -8.49 13.26
N VAL A 149 10.41 -8.28 12.23
CA VAL A 149 8.96 -8.38 12.27
C VAL A 149 8.45 -9.10 11.02
N VAL A 150 7.44 -9.93 11.19
CA VAL A 150 6.63 -10.50 10.12
C VAL A 150 5.19 -10.08 10.34
N ASP A 151 4.57 -9.50 9.33
CA ASP A 151 3.17 -9.12 9.32
C ASP A 151 2.40 -9.97 8.32
N ALA A 152 1.25 -10.49 8.73
CA ALA A 152 0.23 -11.01 7.83
C ALA A 152 -0.98 -10.07 7.88
N PHE A 153 -1.53 -9.70 6.72
CA PHE A 153 -2.58 -8.68 6.65
C PHE A 153 -3.55 -8.90 5.50
N PHE A 154 -4.74 -8.39 5.71
CA PHE A 154 -5.81 -8.33 4.73
C PHE A 154 -6.55 -7.00 4.88
N ALA A 155 -6.88 -6.34 3.77
CA ALA A 155 -7.68 -5.12 3.77
C ALA A 155 -8.79 -5.19 2.71
N PHE A 156 -9.91 -4.57 3.03
CA PHE A 156 -11.09 -4.50 2.20
C PHE A 156 -11.51 -3.03 2.07
N ASN A 157 -11.55 -2.54 0.85
CA ASN A 157 -11.71 -1.12 0.55
C ASN A 157 -12.86 -0.87 -0.40
N ARG A 158 -13.45 0.30 -0.24
CA ARG A 158 -14.34 0.89 -1.23
C ARG A 158 -13.52 1.71 -2.21
N MET A 159 -13.68 1.43 -3.51
CA MET A 159 -12.92 2.02 -4.61
C MET A 159 -13.78 2.98 -5.41
N TRP A 160 -13.21 4.10 -5.79
CA TRP A 160 -13.69 5.02 -6.82
C TRP A 160 -12.58 5.18 -7.84
N SER A 161 -12.91 5.09 -9.12
CA SER A 161 -11.91 5.21 -10.19
C SER A 161 -12.45 6.02 -11.36
N TRP A 162 -11.50 6.62 -12.08
CA TRP A 162 -11.71 7.42 -13.27
C TRP A 162 -10.76 6.92 -14.34
N TYR A 163 -11.27 6.35 -15.44
CA TYR A 163 -10.45 5.71 -16.46
C TYR A 163 -11.13 5.69 -17.83
N ASN A 164 -10.31 5.53 -18.85
CA ASN A 164 -10.75 5.19 -20.20
C ASN A 164 -10.46 3.71 -20.46
N ASP A 165 -11.41 3.03 -21.09
CA ASP A 165 -11.22 1.66 -21.58
C ASP A 165 -10.60 1.68 -22.97
N TYR A 166 -9.72 0.73 -23.22
CA TYR A 166 -9.05 0.51 -24.50
C TYR A 166 -9.20 -0.94 -24.93
N PHE A 167 -9.37 -1.15 -26.24
CA PHE A 167 -9.23 -2.48 -26.84
C PHE A 167 -7.77 -2.94 -26.81
N ALA A 168 -7.53 -4.22 -27.06
CA ALA A 168 -6.18 -4.78 -27.12
C ALA A 168 -5.29 -4.11 -28.19
N ASN A 169 -5.89 -3.59 -29.26
CA ASN A 169 -5.19 -2.82 -30.31
C ASN A 169 -4.83 -1.37 -29.91
N GLY A 170 -5.22 -0.93 -28.69
CA GLY A 170 -4.97 0.40 -28.18
C GLY A 170 -5.95 1.48 -28.60
N GLU A 171 -6.99 1.14 -29.37
CA GLU A 171 -8.07 2.07 -29.67
C GLU A 171 -9.00 2.27 -28.46
N ILE A 172 -9.53 3.48 -28.30
CA ILE A 172 -10.45 3.80 -27.20
C ILE A 172 -11.76 3.03 -27.41
N ASN A 173 -12.16 2.31 -26.39
CA ASN A 173 -13.46 1.64 -26.38
C ASN A 173 -14.56 2.65 -26.05
N MET A 174 -15.18 3.21 -27.08
CA MET A 174 -16.28 4.18 -26.95
C MET A 174 -17.65 3.52 -26.73
N PHE A 175 -17.77 2.47 -25.96
CA PHE A 175 -19.08 1.89 -25.65
C PHE A 175 -19.98 2.87 -24.90
N PRO A 176 -21.32 2.84 -25.13
CA PRO A 176 -22.28 3.85 -24.65
C PRO A 176 -22.34 4.11 -23.14
N ARG A 177 -21.68 3.31 -22.34
CA ARG A 177 -21.57 3.54 -20.89
C ARG A 177 -20.77 4.80 -20.55
N HIS A 178 -19.98 5.32 -21.49
CA HIS A 178 -19.08 6.46 -21.31
C HIS A 178 -19.40 7.65 -22.21
N GLN A 179 -20.59 7.71 -22.82
CA GLN A 179 -21.02 8.78 -23.73
C GLN A 179 -21.29 10.14 -23.08
N LYS A 180 -21.08 10.28 -21.77
CA LYS A 180 -21.05 11.61 -21.18
C LYS A 180 -19.64 12.15 -21.35
N GLU A 181 -19.52 13.25 -22.10
CA GLU A 181 -18.28 14.02 -22.19
C GLU A 181 -17.67 14.19 -20.79
N PRO A 182 -16.37 13.92 -20.60
CA PRO A 182 -15.74 13.92 -19.28
C PRO A 182 -15.59 15.34 -18.76
N LYS A 183 -16.63 15.87 -18.16
CA LYS A 183 -16.49 17.02 -17.24
C LYS A 183 -15.87 16.64 -15.90
N PHE A 184 -15.27 15.62 -15.73
CA PHE A 184 -14.72 14.75 -14.71
C PHE A 184 -15.36 13.40 -14.94
N PRO A 185 -14.57 12.39 -15.25
CA PRO A 185 -15.13 11.08 -15.48
C PRO A 185 -15.90 10.66 -14.24
N ASP A 186 -17.16 10.28 -14.43
CA ASP A 186 -17.95 9.70 -13.35
C ASP A 186 -17.16 8.50 -12.79
N PRO A 187 -17.06 8.34 -11.47
CA PRO A 187 -16.41 7.18 -10.90
C PRO A 187 -17.06 5.93 -11.46
N PHE A 188 -16.28 4.99 -11.90
CA PHE A 188 -16.63 3.71 -12.48
C PHE A 188 -18.10 3.36 -12.38
N ASN A 189 -18.84 3.47 -13.47
CA ASN A 189 -20.27 3.13 -13.55
C ASN A 189 -21.15 3.78 -12.47
N GLY A 190 -20.69 4.85 -11.83
CA GLY A 190 -21.40 5.49 -10.73
C GLY A 190 -21.58 4.61 -9.50
N SER A 191 -20.97 3.44 -9.45
CA SER A 191 -20.99 2.54 -8.29
C SER A 191 -19.59 2.43 -7.72
N ALA A 192 -19.47 2.73 -6.43
CA ALA A 192 -18.28 2.43 -5.70
C ALA A 192 -18.27 0.93 -5.38
N GLU A 193 -17.25 0.24 -5.81
CA GLU A 193 -17.10 -1.19 -5.60
C GLU A 193 -16.35 -1.48 -4.30
N TRP A 194 -16.80 -2.52 -3.59
CA TRP A 194 -16.06 -3.07 -2.47
C TRP A 194 -15.19 -4.21 -2.96
N LEU A 195 -13.89 -4.14 -2.69
CA LEU A 195 -12.97 -5.17 -3.15
C LEU A 195 -11.83 -5.42 -2.14
N PRO A 196 -11.25 -6.63 -2.14
CA PRO A 196 -10.00 -6.88 -1.46
C PRO A 196 -8.90 -6.03 -2.10
N SER A 197 -8.28 -5.16 -1.31
CA SER A 197 -7.32 -4.18 -1.83
C SER A 197 -5.87 -4.50 -1.45
N LYS A 198 -5.70 -5.23 -0.34
CA LYS A 198 -4.38 -5.58 0.17
C LYS A 198 -4.44 -6.95 0.83
N ILE A 199 -3.58 -7.83 0.41
CA ILE A 199 -3.34 -9.12 1.05
C ILE A 199 -1.84 -9.38 1.01
N GLY A 200 -1.28 -9.92 2.08
CA GLY A 200 0.13 -10.23 2.03
C GLY A 200 0.75 -10.67 3.33
N VAL A 201 2.01 -11.02 3.17
CA VAL A 201 2.94 -11.25 4.27
C VAL A 201 4.14 -10.35 4.02
N SER A 202 4.47 -9.48 4.96
CA SER A 202 5.67 -8.64 4.88
C SER A 202 6.70 -9.06 5.92
N ILE A 203 7.95 -8.90 5.52
CA ILE A 203 9.11 -9.05 6.41
C ILE A 203 9.68 -7.66 6.61
N GLY A 204 9.95 -7.29 7.85
CA GLY A 204 10.45 -5.98 8.21
C GLY A 204 11.60 -6.02 9.20
N TYR A 205 12.30 -4.90 9.23
CA TYR A 205 13.41 -4.67 10.14
C TYR A 205 13.26 -3.32 10.81
N LYS A 206 13.46 -3.27 12.12
CA LYS A 206 13.48 -2.04 12.90
C LYS A 206 14.76 -1.26 12.59
N ILE A 207 14.62 -0.20 11.79
CA ILE A 207 15.75 0.63 11.35
C ILE A 207 16.10 1.74 12.36
N PHE A 208 15.12 2.16 13.15
CA PHE A 208 15.32 3.18 14.17
C PHE A 208 14.59 2.79 15.47
N ASP A 209 15.29 2.92 16.60
CA ASP A 209 14.76 2.71 17.94
C ASP A 209 15.39 3.72 18.91
N PRO A 210 14.63 4.71 19.39
CA PRO A 210 15.16 5.74 20.27
C PRO A 210 15.58 5.20 21.64
N SER A 211 15.00 4.08 22.10
CA SER A 211 15.37 3.44 23.36
C SER A 211 16.70 2.65 23.27
N HIS A 212 17.08 2.28 22.04
CA HIS A 212 18.32 1.57 21.75
C HIS A 212 19.05 2.23 20.57
N PRO A 213 19.63 3.43 20.79
CA PRO A 213 20.33 4.15 19.72
C PRO A 213 21.45 3.26 19.16
N HIS A 214 21.59 3.29 17.85
CA HIS A 214 22.58 2.47 17.14
C HIS A 214 23.98 2.92 17.54
N LYS A 215 24.62 2.19 18.47
CA LYS A 215 25.99 2.47 18.88
C LYS A 215 26.91 2.29 17.68
N SER A 216 27.66 3.32 17.35
CA SER A 216 28.65 3.26 16.29
C SER A 216 29.70 2.17 16.60
N ARG A 217 30.40 1.68 15.57
CA ARG A 217 31.46 0.68 15.77
C ARG A 217 32.53 1.15 16.78
N ASN A 218 32.78 2.45 16.79
CA ASN A 218 33.75 3.05 17.74
C ASN A 218 33.21 3.08 19.17
N GLN A 219 31.92 3.38 19.37
CA GLN A 219 31.30 3.34 20.71
C GLN A 219 31.29 1.94 21.28
N ARG A 220 31.02 0.90 20.49
CA ARG A 220 31.09 -0.50 20.91
C ARG A 220 32.52 -0.93 21.28
N LYS A 221 33.55 -0.41 20.59
CA LYS A 221 34.95 -0.66 20.94
C LYS A 221 35.34 0.00 22.26
N ILE A 222 34.91 1.26 22.45
CA ILE A 222 35.19 2.00 23.69
C ILE A 222 34.51 1.31 24.88
N GLU A 223 33.25 0.89 24.75
CA GLU A 223 32.55 0.15 25.84
C GLU A 223 33.20 -1.19 26.17
N LYS A 224 33.71 -1.92 25.15
CA LYS A 224 34.47 -3.16 25.43
C LYS A 224 35.76 -2.89 26.19
N LEU A 225 36.47 -1.81 25.82
CA LEU A 225 37.71 -1.43 26.51
C LEU A 225 37.49 -0.89 27.93
N LEU A 226 36.28 -0.38 28.22
CA LEU A 226 35.92 0.09 29.58
C LEU A 226 35.33 -1.02 30.45
N ALA A 227 34.99 -2.17 29.88
CA ALA A 227 34.45 -3.34 30.58
C ALA A 227 35.51 -4.41 30.92
N GLU A 228 36.73 -4.26 30.38
CA GLU A 228 37.95 -5.01 30.74
C GLU A 228 38.75 -4.27 31.82
#